data_c6e9bbc1a3cb8b4bf7fec3ca9779cde0
#
_entry.id   c6e9bbc1a3cb8b4bf7fec3ca9779cde0
#
_cell.length_a   1.000
_cell.length_b   1.000
_cell.length_c   1.000
_cell.angle_alpha   90.00
_cell.angle_beta   90.00
_cell.angle_gamma   90.00
#
_symmetry.space_group_name_H-M   'P 1'
#
loop_
_entity.id
_entity.type
_entity.pdbx_description
1 polymer ?
#
loop_
_entity_poly.entity_id
_entity_poly.type
_entity_poly.pdbx_seq_one_letter_code
_entity_poly.pdbx_strand_id
1 'polypeptide(L)'
;MSDLSRRDLLRTSAAAGVGAVVVSGLTAADTPNIADASAPGSVAATLTGHIVRPGDASYTDARLGWDQLFSHYPLVIAFAQETQDVVNALTWARQHNIALRVRSGRHALEGWSNLDNGIVIDVSQLKSVQIDPGARIATVGAGLNQLEAVTTLAKQNFAVTTGSEGSVSLCGATLGGGLGPLNRWLGMACDSLMAAEVVVPSGHDCAEVINADLQHHSDLLWALRGAGNGNFGIVTQLTYKVYPLEHLAYVQATWDGLGDLYGVFEAWQRTVPSADSRLGSELEIHKSQILLSAWLVDGAAAQATEMLAPILSVGRPDVTVQVGNWGDFFAGAQVPLAQEPANWKFFSEFVKERFPKKAIDIIGDFMRNAPTEESNYFVDAFGGAIKREPPGGTAFAHRDALFYGEIGAAWGTRSTQPGVGDPLTSQAQAWTAEFSQALRPYADGAYVNVPNIGMQEWQTAYWGSQRFERLRRIKAKYDPHNVFQYEQSIPPASH
;
A
#
# COMPACT_ATOMS: atom_id res chain seq x y z
N MET A 1 -13.71 25.67 19.29
CA MET A 1 -12.41 25.03 19.29
C MET A 1 -12.29 24.33 17.95
N SER A 2 -11.46 24.84 17.06
CA SER A 2 -11.44 24.50 15.65
C SER A 2 -10.69 23.16 15.45
N ASP A 3 -11.35 22.26 14.72
CA ASP A 3 -10.74 21.02 14.23
C ASP A 3 -9.55 21.34 13.32
N LEU A 4 -8.34 21.18 13.82
CA LEU A 4 -7.12 21.19 13.01
C LEU A 4 -6.97 19.80 12.38
N SER A 5 -7.47 19.63 11.17
CA SER A 5 -7.18 18.46 10.33
C SER A 5 -5.92 18.73 9.51
N ARG A 6 -5.29 17.68 8.94
CA ARG A 6 -4.25 17.84 7.87
C ARG A 6 -4.62 18.92 6.84
N ARG A 7 -5.91 19.18 6.71
CA ARG A 7 -6.52 20.22 5.86
C ARG A 7 -6.05 21.64 6.16
N ASP A 8 -5.76 21.99 7.40
CA ASP A 8 -5.46 23.37 7.78
C ASP A 8 -3.98 23.71 7.60
N LEU A 9 -3.10 22.70 7.53
CA LEU A 9 -1.66 22.82 7.29
C LEU A 9 -1.30 23.04 5.82
N LEU A 10 -2.17 22.61 4.86
CA LEU A 10 -1.93 22.71 3.41
C LEU A 10 -2.52 23.95 2.74
N ARG A 11 -3.18 24.86 3.47
CA ARG A 11 -3.95 25.98 2.87
C ARG A 11 -3.18 27.26 2.57
N THR A 12 -1.86 27.32 2.73
CA THR A 12 -1.11 28.58 2.59
C THR A 12 -0.43 28.80 1.24
N SER A 13 -0.59 27.95 0.24
CA SER A 13 0.08 28.17 -1.06
C SER A 13 -0.75 27.71 -2.26
N ALA A 14 -1.66 28.52 -2.74
CA ALA A 14 -2.14 28.41 -4.14
C ALA A 14 -2.74 29.71 -4.66
N ALA A 15 -1.99 30.45 -5.43
CA ALA A 15 -2.52 31.36 -6.46
C ALA A 15 -1.45 31.57 -7.54
N ALA A 16 -1.68 31.07 -8.75
CA ALA A 16 -1.53 31.77 -10.03
C ALA A 16 -1.25 30.83 -11.21
N GLY A 17 -2.04 30.98 -12.26
CA GLY A 17 -1.56 31.01 -13.64
C GLY A 17 -2.07 29.95 -14.62
N VAL A 18 -3.15 30.26 -15.32
CA VAL A 18 -3.70 29.51 -16.47
C VAL A 18 -2.87 29.74 -17.74
N GLY A 19 -2.62 28.71 -18.53
CA GLY A 19 -2.15 28.79 -19.90
C GLY A 19 -2.48 27.53 -20.69
N ALA A 20 -3.46 27.62 -21.58
CA ALA A 20 -3.90 26.54 -22.46
C ALA A 20 -3.06 26.51 -23.76
N VAL A 21 -2.62 25.31 -24.18
CA VAL A 21 -2.16 25.05 -25.57
C VAL A 21 -2.86 23.80 -26.08
N VAL A 22 -3.53 23.96 -27.22
CA VAL A 22 -4.21 22.92 -27.98
C VAL A 22 -3.21 22.25 -28.94
N VAL A 23 -3.12 20.94 -28.93
CA VAL A 23 -2.48 20.17 -30.04
C VAL A 23 -3.42 19.06 -30.48
N SER A 24 -3.69 19.07 -31.77
CA SER A 24 -4.60 18.16 -32.50
C SER A 24 -3.90 16.88 -32.95
N GLY A 25 -4.63 15.78 -32.89
CA GLY A 25 -4.54 14.71 -33.89
C GLY A 25 -3.64 13.51 -33.59
N LEU A 26 -4.26 12.42 -33.15
CA LEU A 26 -3.79 11.05 -33.43
C LEU A 26 -4.96 10.22 -33.93
N THR A 27 -4.74 9.61 -35.09
CA THR A 27 -5.67 8.75 -35.83
C THR A 27 -5.79 7.40 -35.15
N ALA A 28 -7.01 6.86 -35.14
CA ALA A 28 -7.33 5.53 -34.65
C ALA A 28 -6.50 4.45 -35.39
N ALA A 29 -5.71 3.71 -34.63
CA ALA A 29 -5.10 2.47 -35.10
C ALA A 29 -6.03 1.29 -34.85
N ASP A 30 -6.07 0.38 -35.82
CA ASP A 30 -6.95 -0.79 -35.92
C ASP A 30 -7.07 -1.59 -34.61
N THR A 31 -8.29 -1.71 -34.12
CA THR A 31 -8.65 -2.66 -33.04
C THR A 31 -8.70 -4.06 -33.66
N PRO A 32 -8.05 -5.08 -33.12
CA PRO A 32 -8.20 -6.45 -33.57
C PRO A 32 -9.64 -6.93 -33.32
N ASN A 33 -10.28 -7.39 -34.37
CA ASN A 33 -11.61 -7.97 -34.36
C ASN A 33 -11.54 -9.34 -33.66
N ILE A 34 -12.02 -9.44 -32.43
CA ILE A 34 -12.06 -10.70 -31.67
C ILE A 34 -13.27 -11.51 -32.19
N ALA A 35 -13.07 -12.22 -33.27
CA ALA A 35 -14.01 -13.26 -33.72
C ALA A 35 -13.79 -14.54 -32.88
N ASP A 36 -14.86 -15.09 -32.34
CA ASP A 36 -14.90 -16.35 -31.59
C ASP A 36 -14.09 -17.45 -32.22
N ALA A 37 -12.94 -17.78 -31.65
CA ALA A 37 -12.18 -18.97 -31.97
C ALA A 37 -12.17 -19.91 -30.78
N SER A 38 -13.22 -20.69 -30.60
CA SER A 38 -13.30 -21.74 -29.59
C SER A 38 -12.69 -23.05 -30.14
N ALA A 39 -11.77 -23.61 -29.34
CA ALA A 39 -11.31 -24.99 -29.54
C ALA A 39 -12.48 -25.99 -29.32
N PRO A 40 -12.55 -27.13 -30.02
CA PRO A 40 -13.65 -28.07 -29.87
C PRO A 40 -13.60 -28.73 -28.49
N GLY A 41 -14.60 -28.46 -27.64
CA GLY A 41 -14.81 -29.18 -26.39
C GLY A 41 -14.79 -28.34 -25.08
N SER A 42 -14.39 -27.07 -25.09
CA SER A 42 -14.53 -26.19 -23.95
C SER A 42 -15.73 -25.26 -24.13
N VAL A 43 -16.52 -25.10 -23.05
CA VAL A 43 -17.53 -24.03 -23.02
C VAL A 43 -16.75 -22.71 -22.98
N ALA A 44 -16.96 -21.86 -24.00
CA ALA A 44 -16.31 -20.54 -24.03
C ALA A 44 -16.72 -19.74 -22.79
N ALA A 45 -15.74 -19.33 -21.98
CA ALA A 45 -16.01 -18.49 -20.82
C ALA A 45 -16.49 -17.11 -21.27
N THR A 46 -17.55 -16.62 -20.64
CA THR A 46 -18.09 -15.28 -20.87
C THR A 46 -17.70 -14.39 -19.71
N LEU A 47 -17.25 -13.17 -20.01
CA LEU A 47 -17.00 -12.16 -18.97
C LEU A 47 -18.32 -11.78 -18.29
N THR A 48 -18.35 -11.86 -16.96
CA THR A 48 -19.45 -11.46 -16.12
C THR A 48 -19.03 -10.37 -15.12
N GLY A 49 -19.96 -9.86 -14.33
CA GLY A 49 -19.75 -8.66 -13.50
C GLY A 49 -19.97 -7.38 -14.31
N HIS A 50 -19.40 -6.26 -13.85
CA HIS A 50 -19.50 -4.98 -14.55
C HIS A 50 -18.30 -4.82 -15.51
N ILE A 51 -18.56 -4.89 -16.81
CA ILE A 51 -17.53 -4.87 -17.85
C ILE A 51 -17.43 -3.47 -18.48
N VAL A 52 -16.21 -2.93 -18.54
CA VAL A 52 -15.91 -1.63 -19.14
C VAL A 52 -14.88 -1.80 -20.27
N ARG A 53 -15.15 -1.20 -21.44
CA ARG A 53 -14.31 -1.28 -22.63
C ARG A 53 -13.98 0.11 -23.19
N PRO A 54 -12.94 0.24 -24.01
CA PRO A 54 -12.69 1.45 -24.78
C PRO A 54 -13.95 1.89 -25.54
N GLY A 55 -14.31 3.18 -25.41
CA GLY A 55 -15.55 3.74 -25.97
C GLY A 55 -16.70 3.87 -24.96
N ASP A 56 -16.68 3.15 -23.86
CA ASP A 56 -17.66 3.36 -22.79
C ASP A 56 -17.42 4.70 -22.08
N ALA A 57 -18.49 5.37 -21.67
CA ALA A 57 -18.40 6.68 -21.00
C ALA A 57 -17.57 6.63 -19.70
N SER A 58 -17.58 5.50 -19.00
CA SER A 58 -16.82 5.27 -17.77
C SER A 58 -15.37 4.83 -17.97
N TYR A 59 -14.94 4.54 -19.22
CA TYR A 59 -13.64 3.93 -19.47
C TYR A 59 -12.46 4.78 -19.00
N THR A 60 -12.52 6.08 -19.25
CA THR A 60 -11.45 7.01 -18.85
C THR A 60 -11.20 6.98 -17.35
N ASP A 61 -12.26 7.05 -16.53
CA ASP A 61 -12.17 6.96 -15.08
C ASP A 61 -11.81 5.54 -14.61
N ALA A 62 -12.41 4.52 -15.22
CA ALA A 62 -12.21 3.13 -14.86
C ALA A 62 -10.75 2.68 -15.02
N ARG A 63 -10.00 3.18 -16.02
CA ARG A 63 -8.61 2.82 -16.27
C ARG A 63 -7.59 3.58 -15.40
N LEU A 64 -7.98 4.64 -14.70
CA LEU A 64 -7.05 5.44 -13.89
C LEU A 64 -6.54 4.66 -12.68
N GLY A 65 -5.22 4.79 -12.40
CA GLY A 65 -4.62 4.49 -11.11
C GLY A 65 -4.75 5.67 -10.14
N TRP A 66 -4.42 5.46 -8.88
CA TRP A 66 -4.26 6.53 -7.89
C TRP A 66 -3.07 7.42 -8.27
N ASP A 67 -1.92 6.84 -8.60
CA ASP A 67 -0.76 7.54 -9.14
C ASP A 67 -0.96 7.77 -10.64
N GLN A 68 -1.03 9.02 -11.05
CA GLN A 68 -1.25 9.43 -12.44
C GLN A 68 0.05 9.52 -13.25
N LEU A 69 1.20 9.22 -12.65
CA LEU A 69 2.46 9.05 -13.37
C LEU A 69 2.38 7.92 -14.40
N PHE A 70 1.53 6.91 -14.15
CA PHE A 70 1.34 5.75 -15.00
C PHE A 70 -0.03 5.80 -15.69
N SER A 71 -0.04 5.66 -17.02
CA SER A 71 -1.26 5.68 -17.82
C SER A 71 -1.27 4.50 -18.78
N HIS A 72 -2.23 3.59 -18.61
CA HIS A 72 -2.40 2.40 -19.41
C HIS A 72 -3.78 2.37 -20.07
N TYR A 73 -3.89 1.59 -21.16
CA TYR A 73 -5.10 1.44 -21.98
C TYR A 73 -5.48 -0.05 -22.07
N PRO A 74 -6.14 -0.62 -21.05
CA PRO A 74 -6.58 -2.00 -21.07
C PRO A 74 -7.63 -2.25 -22.18
N LEU A 75 -7.58 -3.44 -22.76
CA LEU A 75 -8.59 -3.93 -23.72
C LEU A 75 -9.97 -4.04 -23.06
N VAL A 76 -9.99 -4.45 -21.80
CA VAL A 76 -11.21 -4.60 -21.01
C VAL A 76 -10.88 -4.53 -19.51
N ILE A 77 -11.80 -3.95 -18.74
CA ILE A 77 -11.76 -3.94 -17.28
C ILE A 77 -12.99 -4.71 -16.79
N ALA A 78 -12.78 -5.80 -16.07
CA ALA A 78 -13.83 -6.61 -15.47
C ALA A 78 -13.90 -6.32 -13.96
N PHE A 79 -14.90 -5.56 -13.51
CA PHE A 79 -15.20 -5.33 -12.12
C PHE A 79 -16.02 -6.52 -11.60
N ALA A 80 -15.37 -7.37 -10.82
CA ALA A 80 -16.00 -8.53 -10.20
C ALA A 80 -16.94 -8.11 -9.07
N GLN A 81 -18.17 -8.64 -9.06
CA GLN A 81 -19.18 -8.43 -8.03
C GLN A 81 -19.32 -9.66 -7.12
N GLU A 82 -18.87 -10.82 -7.58
CA GLU A 82 -18.78 -12.07 -6.84
C GLU A 82 -17.54 -12.89 -7.28
N THR A 83 -17.18 -13.91 -6.51
CA THR A 83 -16.01 -14.77 -6.81
C THR A 83 -16.12 -15.43 -8.17
N GLN A 84 -17.33 -15.81 -8.60
CA GLN A 84 -17.55 -16.44 -9.91
C GLN A 84 -17.16 -15.52 -11.07
N ASP A 85 -17.33 -14.20 -10.95
CA ASP A 85 -16.89 -13.25 -11.96
C ASP A 85 -15.35 -13.29 -12.16
N VAL A 86 -14.63 -13.45 -11.04
CA VAL A 86 -13.15 -13.60 -11.07
C VAL A 86 -12.76 -14.91 -11.76
N VAL A 87 -13.45 -16.01 -11.46
CA VAL A 87 -13.24 -17.31 -12.12
C VAL A 87 -13.48 -17.17 -13.62
N ASN A 88 -14.58 -16.55 -14.03
CA ASN A 88 -14.92 -16.34 -15.42
C ASN A 88 -13.90 -15.46 -16.14
N ALA A 89 -13.48 -14.35 -15.52
CA ALA A 89 -12.51 -13.42 -16.09
C ALA A 89 -11.12 -14.07 -16.26
N LEU A 90 -10.64 -14.82 -15.26
CA LEU A 90 -9.37 -15.53 -15.35
C LEU A 90 -9.42 -16.64 -16.42
N THR A 91 -10.49 -17.41 -16.46
CA THR A 91 -10.71 -18.46 -17.47
C THR A 91 -10.76 -17.83 -18.87
N TRP A 92 -11.50 -16.75 -19.04
CA TRP A 92 -11.60 -16.02 -20.32
C TRP A 92 -10.22 -15.53 -20.78
N ALA A 93 -9.44 -14.91 -19.91
CA ALA A 93 -8.10 -14.42 -20.23
C ALA A 93 -7.19 -15.55 -20.73
N ARG A 94 -7.24 -16.72 -20.06
CA ARG A 94 -6.44 -17.88 -20.43
C ARG A 94 -6.88 -18.50 -21.75
N GLN A 95 -8.18 -18.68 -21.98
CA GLN A 95 -8.73 -19.23 -23.22
C GLN A 95 -8.40 -18.36 -24.46
N HIS A 96 -8.29 -17.04 -24.26
CA HIS A 96 -7.97 -16.11 -25.34
C HIS A 96 -6.49 -15.73 -25.39
N ASN A 97 -5.64 -16.29 -24.50
CA ASN A 97 -4.23 -15.96 -24.37
C ASN A 97 -3.99 -14.44 -24.20
N ILE A 98 -4.82 -13.80 -23.36
CA ILE A 98 -4.76 -12.36 -23.09
C ILE A 98 -4.04 -12.13 -21.76
N ALA A 99 -3.04 -11.25 -21.77
CA ALA A 99 -2.33 -10.84 -20.57
C ALA A 99 -3.29 -10.17 -19.56
N LEU A 100 -3.07 -10.40 -18.29
CA LEU A 100 -3.92 -9.86 -17.23
C LEU A 100 -3.15 -9.12 -16.13
N ARG A 101 -3.86 -8.23 -15.44
CA ARG A 101 -3.46 -7.67 -14.15
C ARG A 101 -4.63 -7.74 -13.18
N VAL A 102 -4.28 -7.82 -11.89
CA VAL A 102 -5.24 -7.81 -10.78
C VAL A 102 -5.21 -6.46 -10.09
N ARG A 103 -6.38 -5.93 -9.78
CA ARG A 103 -6.50 -4.62 -9.14
C ARG A 103 -7.62 -4.62 -8.09
N SER A 104 -7.39 -3.90 -6.99
CA SER A 104 -8.42 -3.59 -6.01
C SER A 104 -8.47 -2.07 -5.75
N GLY A 105 -7.62 -1.50 -4.88
CA GLY A 105 -7.61 -0.08 -4.50
C GLY A 105 -6.96 0.88 -5.50
N ARG A 106 -6.41 0.41 -6.62
CA ARG A 106 -5.73 1.22 -7.65
C ARG A 106 -4.43 1.90 -7.20
N HIS A 107 -3.84 1.48 -6.07
CA HIS A 107 -2.66 2.08 -5.44
C HIS A 107 -1.33 1.37 -5.76
N ALA A 108 -1.21 0.71 -6.91
CA ALA A 108 0.08 0.17 -7.34
C ALA A 108 1.01 1.34 -7.74
N LEU A 109 2.02 1.60 -6.91
CA LEU A 109 2.89 2.78 -7.01
C LEU A 109 3.83 2.78 -8.23
N GLU A 110 3.96 1.65 -8.94
CA GLU A 110 4.65 1.52 -10.24
C GLU A 110 3.67 1.17 -11.37
N GLY A 111 2.36 1.38 -11.17
CA GLY A 111 1.33 1.16 -12.18
C GLY A 111 1.04 -0.31 -12.52
N TRP A 112 1.70 -1.28 -11.86
CA TRP A 112 1.68 -2.70 -12.22
C TRP A 112 0.33 -3.42 -12.06
N SER A 113 -0.66 -2.80 -11.45
CA SER A 113 -2.03 -3.33 -11.41
C SER A 113 -2.86 -2.99 -12.65
N ASN A 114 -2.24 -2.43 -13.68
CA ASN A 114 -2.83 -2.06 -14.94
C ASN A 114 -1.91 -2.48 -16.11
N LEU A 115 -2.41 -2.50 -17.34
CA LEU A 115 -1.62 -2.86 -18.52
C LEU A 115 -2.28 -2.33 -19.80
N ASP A 116 -1.52 -2.27 -20.88
CA ASP A 116 -2.02 -2.00 -22.21
C ASP A 116 -2.47 -3.28 -22.90
N ASN A 117 -3.55 -3.23 -23.68
CA ASN A 117 -4.04 -4.31 -24.56
C ASN A 117 -4.33 -5.64 -23.84
N GLY A 118 -4.56 -5.65 -22.53
CA GLY A 118 -4.90 -6.82 -21.74
C GLY A 118 -6.18 -6.64 -20.92
N ILE A 119 -6.47 -7.58 -20.05
CA ILE A 119 -7.59 -7.49 -19.12
C ILE A 119 -7.14 -7.05 -17.74
N VAL A 120 -7.83 -6.09 -17.14
CA VAL A 120 -7.75 -5.79 -15.72
C VAL A 120 -8.91 -6.47 -15.00
N ILE A 121 -8.60 -7.39 -14.09
CA ILE A 121 -9.59 -8.03 -13.21
C ILE A 121 -9.61 -7.20 -11.91
N ASP A 122 -10.67 -6.42 -11.75
CA ASP A 122 -10.81 -5.46 -10.65
C ASP A 122 -11.76 -6.03 -9.60
N VAL A 123 -11.22 -6.28 -8.38
CA VAL A 123 -11.98 -6.84 -7.26
C VAL A 123 -12.52 -5.78 -6.29
N SER A 124 -12.45 -4.49 -6.64
CA SER A 124 -12.85 -3.38 -5.78
C SER A 124 -14.34 -3.37 -5.39
N GLN A 125 -15.18 -4.14 -6.10
CA GLN A 125 -16.62 -4.28 -5.77
C GLN A 125 -16.94 -5.46 -4.85
N LEU A 126 -15.97 -6.30 -4.49
CA LEU A 126 -16.14 -7.37 -3.50
C LEU A 126 -16.07 -6.79 -2.08
N LYS A 127 -17.19 -6.24 -1.58
CA LYS A 127 -17.22 -5.43 -0.34
C LYS A 127 -17.97 -6.08 0.82
N SER A 128 -18.09 -7.41 0.84
CA SER A 128 -18.71 -8.11 1.96
C SER A 128 -17.94 -7.91 3.27
N VAL A 129 -18.64 -7.81 4.40
CA VAL A 129 -18.05 -7.78 5.75
C VAL A 129 -18.90 -8.63 6.67
N GLN A 130 -18.28 -9.60 7.32
CA GLN A 130 -18.88 -10.43 8.37
C GLN A 130 -17.95 -10.41 9.58
N ILE A 131 -18.48 -10.04 10.74
CA ILE A 131 -17.74 -9.98 12.00
C ILE A 131 -18.35 -10.97 12.97
N ASP A 132 -17.54 -11.86 13.52
CA ASP A 132 -17.88 -12.70 14.66
C ASP A 132 -17.18 -12.15 15.91
N PRO A 133 -17.89 -11.39 16.76
CA PRO A 133 -17.31 -10.80 17.95
C PRO A 133 -16.88 -11.86 18.97
N GLY A 134 -17.57 -13.00 19.04
CA GLY A 134 -17.28 -14.09 19.98
C GLY A 134 -15.97 -14.79 19.63
N ALA A 135 -15.76 -15.09 18.35
CA ALA A 135 -14.53 -15.67 17.85
C ALA A 135 -13.42 -14.62 17.64
N ARG A 136 -13.75 -13.34 17.65
CA ARG A 136 -12.85 -12.22 17.28
C ARG A 136 -12.27 -12.39 15.88
N ILE A 137 -13.16 -12.63 14.93
CA ILE A 137 -12.82 -12.87 13.53
C ILE A 137 -13.63 -11.90 12.67
N ALA A 138 -12.99 -11.34 11.64
CA ALA A 138 -13.65 -10.61 10.57
C ALA A 138 -13.30 -11.25 9.22
N THR A 139 -14.33 -11.56 8.44
CA THR A 139 -14.19 -12.02 7.06
C THR A 139 -14.66 -10.90 6.13
N VAL A 140 -13.80 -10.48 5.22
CA VAL A 140 -14.02 -9.32 4.37
C VAL A 140 -13.70 -9.62 2.91
N GLY A 141 -14.47 -9.03 2.01
CA GLY A 141 -14.18 -9.08 0.57
C GLY A 141 -12.94 -8.28 0.20
N ALA A 142 -12.23 -8.71 -0.83
CA ALA A 142 -10.97 -8.12 -1.26
C ALA A 142 -11.07 -6.68 -1.77
N GLY A 143 -12.28 -6.19 -2.03
CA GLY A 143 -12.56 -4.83 -2.49
C GLY A 143 -12.63 -3.78 -1.38
N LEU A 144 -12.63 -4.19 -0.10
CA LEU A 144 -12.69 -3.23 1.01
C LEU A 144 -11.44 -2.36 1.05
N ASN A 145 -11.60 -1.03 1.14
CA ASN A 145 -10.50 -0.14 1.42
C ASN A 145 -10.25 -0.01 2.93
N GLN A 146 -9.13 0.58 3.31
CA GLN A 146 -8.72 0.67 4.72
C GLN A 146 -9.67 1.56 5.54
N LEU A 147 -10.18 2.66 4.97
CA LEU A 147 -11.14 3.52 5.65
C LEU A 147 -12.45 2.78 5.94
N GLU A 148 -12.98 2.06 4.96
CA GLU A 148 -14.18 1.22 5.13
C GLU A 148 -13.96 0.14 6.19
N ALA A 149 -12.81 -0.54 6.16
CA ALA A 149 -12.48 -1.59 7.12
C ALA A 149 -12.33 -1.03 8.55
N VAL A 150 -11.52 0.02 8.74
CA VAL A 150 -11.28 0.64 10.05
C VAL A 150 -12.58 1.15 10.65
N THR A 151 -13.37 1.93 9.89
CA THR A 151 -14.61 2.50 10.41
C THR A 151 -15.67 1.44 10.71
N THR A 152 -15.70 0.33 9.94
CA THR A 152 -16.65 -0.77 10.18
C THR A 152 -16.27 -1.57 11.42
N LEU A 153 -14.99 -1.91 11.61
CA LEU A 153 -14.50 -2.63 12.78
C LEU A 153 -14.60 -1.78 14.06
N ALA A 154 -14.24 -0.50 13.98
CA ALA A 154 -14.27 0.41 15.11
C ALA A 154 -15.69 0.66 15.68
N LYS A 155 -16.75 0.56 14.86
CA LYS A 155 -18.15 0.59 15.33
C LYS A 155 -18.49 -0.55 16.29
N GLN A 156 -17.73 -1.62 16.28
CA GLN A 156 -17.86 -2.78 17.18
C GLN A 156 -16.68 -2.87 18.17
N ASN A 157 -15.90 -1.79 18.32
CA ASN A 157 -14.72 -1.74 19.16
C ASN A 157 -13.67 -2.80 18.80
N PHE A 158 -13.47 -3.05 17.51
CA PHE A 158 -12.41 -3.90 17.00
C PHE A 158 -11.45 -3.16 16.10
N ALA A 159 -10.22 -3.66 16.03
CA ALA A 159 -9.18 -3.20 15.13
C ALA A 159 -8.41 -4.36 14.50
N VAL A 160 -7.80 -4.07 13.38
CA VAL A 160 -6.74 -4.83 12.71
C VAL A 160 -5.69 -3.83 12.24
N THR A 161 -4.47 -4.26 12.03
CA THR A 161 -3.47 -3.39 11.42
C THR A 161 -3.87 -3.02 10.00
N THR A 162 -3.80 -1.74 9.70
CA THR A 162 -4.00 -1.17 8.34
C THR A 162 -2.89 -0.16 8.09
N GLY A 163 -2.69 0.27 6.84
CA GLY A 163 -1.86 1.44 6.55
C GLY A 163 -2.51 2.76 7.00
N SER A 164 -1.83 3.85 6.76
CA SER A 164 -2.30 5.20 7.12
C SER A 164 -3.24 5.81 6.08
N GLU A 165 -3.17 5.35 4.82
CA GLU A 165 -3.95 5.87 3.68
C GLU A 165 -5.27 5.09 3.51
N GLY A 166 -6.40 5.76 3.73
CA GLY A 166 -7.72 5.13 3.77
C GLY A 166 -8.23 4.60 2.44
N SER A 167 -7.82 5.19 1.33
CA SER A 167 -8.25 4.80 -0.02
C SER A 167 -7.56 3.52 -0.54
N VAL A 168 -6.43 3.14 0.07
CA VAL A 168 -5.72 1.88 -0.25
C VAL A 168 -6.57 0.67 0.10
N SER A 169 -6.57 -0.35 -0.75
CA SER A 169 -7.23 -1.63 -0.45
C SER A 169 -6.58 -2.34 0.75
N LEU A 170 -7.39 -2.77 1.72
CA LEU A 170 -6.92 -3.60 2.82
C LEU A 170 -6.28 -4.90 2.30
N CYS A 171 -6.89 -5.53 1.28
CA CYS A 171 -6.37 -6.74 0.66
C CYS A 171 -4.97 -6.51 0.06
N GLY A 172 -4.82 -5.53 -0.84
CA GLY A 172 -3.55 -5.24 -1.49
C GLY A 172 -2.44 -4.93 -0.49
N ALA A 173 -2.73 -4.10 0.52
CA ALA A 173 -1.78 -3.77 1.58
C ALA A 173 -1.36 -5.02 2.38
N THR A 174 -2.33 -5.83 2.84
CA THR A 174 -2.07 -7.05 3.63
C THR A 174 -1.21 -8.06 2.88
N LEU A 175 -1.47 -8.27 1.59
CA LEU A 175 -0.76 -9.27 0.78
C LEU A 175 0.73 -8.97 0.66
N GLY A 176 1.16 -7.72 0.75
CA GLY A 176 2.58 -7.33 0.80
C GLY A 176 3.14 -7.15 2.21
N GLY A 177 2.31 -7.35 3.23
CA GLY A 177 2.68 -7.17 4.64
C GLY A 177 1.67 -6.29 5.39
N GLY A 178 1.45 -5.07 4.93
CA GLY A 178 0.53 -4.11 5.56
C GLY A 178 1.11 -3.51 6.82
N LEU A 179 1.85 -2.41 6.68
CA LEU A 179 2.40 -1.65 7.79
C LEU A 179 1.53 -0.41 8.07
N GLY A 180 1.51 0.05 9.31
CA GLY A 180 0.84 1.30 9.70
C GLY A 180 0.63 1.46 11.20
N PRO A 181 -0.24 2.38 11.61
CA PRO A 181 -0.30 2.91 12.98
C PRO A 181 -0.31 1.88 14.12
N LEU A 182 -0.97 0.74 13.95
CA LEU A 182 -1.13 -0.25 15.01
C LEU A 182 -0.10 -1.41 14.93
N ASN A 183 0.90 -1.32 14.06
CA ASN A 183 1.85 -2.37 13.77
C ASN A 183 2.67 -2.83 14.98
N ARG A 184 3.07 -1.90 15.86
CA ARG A 184 3.84 -2.21 17.07
C ARG A 184 3.02 -3.00 18.10
N TRP A 185 1.71 -2.77 18.12
CA TRP A 185 0.79 -3.48 19.03
C TRP A 185 0.33 -4.81 18.45
N LEU A 186 -0.06 -4.87 17.18
CA LEU A 186 -0.71 -6.03 16.55
C LEU A 186 0.20 -6.86 15.64
N GLY A 187 1.34 -6.32 15.21
CA GLY A 187 2.15 -6.85 14.12
C GLY A 187 1.72 -6.25 12.77
N MET A 188 2.26 -6.77 11.69
CA MET A 188 1.87 -6.40 10.33
C MET A 188 0.42 -6.86 10.06
N ALA A 189 -0.29 -6.25 9.12
CA ALA A 189 -1.65 -6.68 8.76
C ALA A 189 -1.70 -8.16 8.37
N CYS A 190 -0.69 -8.65 7.66
CA CYS A 190 -0.56 -10.05 7.27
C CYS A 190 -0.37 -11.01 8.46
N ASP A 191 0.04 -10.53 9.63
CA ASP A 191 0.16 -11.35 10.85
C ASP A 191 -1.21 -11.71 11.42
N SER A 192 -2.21 -10.88 11.17
CA SER A 192 -3.60 -11.10 11.54
C SER A 192 -4.41 -11.91 10.51
N LEU A 193 -3.88 -12.11 9.29
CA LEU A 193 -4.54 -12.89 8.24
C LEU A 193 -4.56 -14.38 8.61
N MET A 194 -5.76 -14.95 8.80
CA MET A 194 -5.96 -16.35 9.18
C MET A 194 -6.25 -17.26 7.99
N ALA A 195 -6.99 -16.75 7.01
CA ALA A 195 -7.36 -17.46 5.79
C ALA A 195 -7.61 -16.52 4.62
N ALA A 196 -7.54 -17.05 3.41
CA ALA A 196 -7.90 -16.34 2.19
C ALA A 196 -8.62 -17.30 1.21
N GLU A 197 -9.66 -16.80 0.55
CA GLU A 197 -10.22 -17.41 -0.65
C GLU A 197 -9.47 -16.88 -1.86
N VAL A 198 -9.00 -17.78 -2.73
CA VAL A 198 -8.11 -17.44 -3.84
C VAL A 198 -8.55 -18.15 -5.10
N VAL A 199 -8.70 -17.41 -6.18
CA VAL A 199 -8.90 -17.96 -7.53
C VAL A 199 -7.54 -18.17 -8.18
N VAL A 200 -7.22 -19.44 -8.50
CA VAL A 200 -5.94 -19.83 -9.11
C VAL A 200 -6.14 -20.45 -10.48
N PRO A 201 -5.14 -20.41 -11.37
CA PRO A 201 -5.18 -21.15 -12.63
C PRO A 201 -5.29 -22.66 -12.39
N SER A 202 -6.15 -23.34 -13.13
CA SER A 202 -6.35 -24.79 -13.04
C SER A 202 -6.38 -25.41 -14.45
N GLY A 203 -5.78 -26.58 -14.59
CA GLY A 203 -5.71 -27.25 -15.89
C GLY A 203 -5.09 -26.37 -16.99
N HIS A 204 -5.51 -26.62 -18.24
CA HIS A 204 -4.98 -25.88 -19.39
C HIS A 204 -5.53 -24.42 -19.44
N ASP A 205 -6.87 -24.22 -19.36
CA ASP A 205 -7.52 -22.94 -19.63
C ASP A 205 -8.58 -22.57 -18.58
N CYS A 206 -8.65 -23.28 -17.44
CA CYS A 206 -9.65 -23.06 -16.40
C CYS A 206 -9.08 -22.32 -15.19
N ALA A 207 -9.95 -21.93 -14.30
CA ALA A 207 -9.63 -21.41 -12.96
C ALA A 207 -10.43 -22.17 -11.90
N GLU A 208 -9.90 -22.26 -10.70
CA GLU A 208 -10.57 -22.85 -9.54
C GLU A 208 -10.46 -21.97 -8.31
N VAL A 209 -11.39 -22.14 -7.39
CA VAL A 209 -11.40 -21.46 -6.08
C VAL A 209 -10.80 -22.38 -5.04
N ILE A 210 -9.80 -21.89 -4.31
CA ILE A 210 -9.22 -22.62 -3.19
C ILE A 210 -9.23 -21.77 -1.93
N ASN A 211 -9.26 -22.42 -0.76
CA ASN A 211 -9.13 -21.76 0.53
C ASN A 211 -7.75 -22.06 1.12
N ALA A 212 -6.99 -21.01 1.40
CA ALA A 212 -5.68 -21.11 2.03
C ALA A 212 -5.78 -20.74 3.51
N ASP A 213 -5.48 -21.68 4.40
CA ASP A 213 -5.43 -21.50 5.85
C ASP A 213 -4.25 -22.34 6.44
N LEU A 214 -4.17 -22.45 7.77
CA LEU A 214 -3.08 -23.21 8.41
C LEU A 214 -3.18 -24.74 8.19
N GLN A 215 -4.34 -25.27 7.83
CA GLN A 215 -4.59 -26.68 7.60
C GLN A 215 -4.58 -27.03 6.10
N HIS A 216 -5.04 -26.10 5.26
CA HIS A 216 -5.18 -26.27 3.82
C HIS A 216 -4.39 -25.23 3.06
N HIS A 217 -3.57 -25.64 2.10
CA HIS A 217 -2.74 -24.74 1.31
C HIS A 217 -1.91 -23.77 2.18
N SER A 218 -1.38 -24.26 3.30
CA SER A 218 -0.66 -23.44 4.28
C SER A 218 0.61 -22.78 3.73
N ASP A 219 1.21 -23.38 2.71
CA ASP A 219 2.31 -22.78 1.94
C ASP A 219 1.86 -21.54 1.15
N LEU A 220 0.65 -21.58 0.55
CA LEU A 220 0.07 -20.41 -0.11
C LEU A 220 -0.28 -19.33 0.92
N LEU A 221 -0.90 -19.66 2.05
CA LEU A 221 -1.16 -18.69 3.11
C LEU A 221 0.14 -18.00 3.56
N TRP A 222 1.23 -18.76 3.73
CA TRP A 222 2.53 -18.20 4.06
C TRP A 222 3.02 -17.19 3.01
N ALA A 223 2.85 -17.51 1.73
CA ALA A 223 3.24 -16.63 0.61
C ALA A 223 2.35 -15.37 0.53
N LEU A 224 1.03 -15.52 0.73
CA LEU A 224 0.08 -14.40 0.76
C LEU A 224 0.37 -13.42 1.90
N ARG A 225 1.02 -13.86 2.97
CA ARG A 225 1.45 -13.03 4.08
C ARG A 225 2.79 -12.34 3.80
N GLY A 226 2.83 -11.41 2.84
CA GLY A 226 3.99 -10.57 2.54
C GLY A 226 4.59 -10.71 1.13
N ALA A 227 3.98 -11.55 0.26
CA ALA A 227 4.39 -11.68 -1.14
C ALA A 227 3.21 -11.98 -2.08
N GLY A 228 1.97 -11.76 -1.60
CA GLY A 228 0.76 -12.15 -2.32
C GLY A 228 0.31 -11.21 -3.44
N ASN A 229 0.92 -10.05 -3.60
CA ASN A 229 0.50 -8.97 -4.51
C ASN A 229 0.42 -9.41 -5.99
N GLY A 230 -0.70 -10.09 -6.36
CA GLY A 230 -0.91 -10.54 -7.74
C GLY A 230 0.12 -11.57 -8.24
N ASN A 231 0.73 -12.36 -7.34
CA ASN A 231 1.76 -13.33 -7.71
C ASN A 231 1.25 -14.76 -7.88
N PHE A 232 0.28 -15.19 -7.06
CA PHE A 232 -0.09 -16.61 -6.95
C PHE A 232 -1.52 -16.91 -7.37
N GLY A 233 -2.36 -15.90 -7.47
CA GLY A 233 -3.79 -15.99 -7.73
C GLY A 233 -4.48 -14.67 -7.40
N ILE A 234 -5.80 -14.66 -7.53
CA ILE A 234 -6.66 -13.51 -7.25
C ILE A 234 -7.40 -13.77 -5.95
N VAL A 235 -7.06 -13.01 -4.90
CA VAL A 235 -7.75 -13.09 -3.62
C VAL A 235 -9.11 -12.40 -3.74
N THR A 236 -10.17 -13.09 -3.32
CA THR A 236 -11.55 -12.59 -3.34
C THR A 236 -12.10 -12.32 -1.95
N GLN A 237 -11.57 -13.03 -0.92
CA GLN A 237 -11.95 -12.84 0.46
C GLN A 237 -10.78 -13.11 1.40
N LEU A 238 -10.75 -12.39 2.53
CA LEU A 238 -9.76 -12.54 3.60
C LEU A 238 -10.44 -12.69 4.95
N THR A 239 -9.89 -13.55 5.79
CA THR A 239 -10.32 -13.74 7.17
C THR A 239 -9.22 -13.30 8.13
N TYR A 240 -9.52 -12.34 8.98
CA TYR A 240 -8.60 -11.77 9.96
C TYR A 240 -8.99 -12.12 11.38
N LYS A 241 -7.99 -12.32 12.22
CA LYS A 241 -8.13 -12.11 13.64
C LYS A 241 -8.27 -10.61 13.90
N VAL A 242 -9.27 -10.22 14.70
CA VAL A 242 -9.46 -8.82 15.13
C VAL A 242 -9.26 -8.67 16.64
N TYR A 243 -8.93 -7.46 17.06
CA TYR A 243 -8.52 -7.18 18.43
C TYR A 243 -9.42 -6.11 19.03
N PRO A 244 -9.88 -6.26 20.28
CA PRO A 244 -10.64 -5.23 20.96
C PRO A 244 -9.82 -3.94 21.07
N LEU A 245 -10.44 -2.82 20.71
CA LEU A 245 -9.87 -1.47 20.83
C LEU A 245 -11.02 -0.49 21.10
N GLU A 246 -11.15 -0.05 22.33
CA GLU A 246 -12.21 0.87 22.73
C GLU A 246 -11.80 2.33 22.51
N HIS A 247 -10.58 2.69 22.87
CA HIS A 247 -10.04 4.04 22.71
C HIS A 247 -8.53 4.03 22.56
N LEU A 248 -7.98 5.15 22.13
CA LEU A 248 -6.55 5.44 22.19
C LEU A 248 -6.31 6.93 22.50
N ALA A 249 -5.14 7.24 23.04
CA ALA A 249 -4.66 8.60 23.12
C ALA A 249 -3.88 8.91 21.84
N TYR A 250 -4.26 9.99 21.14
CA TYR A 250 -3.62 10.47 19.92
C TYR A 250 -2.86 11.78 20.24
N VAL A 251 -1.59 11.80 19.90
CA VAL A 251 -0.70 12.95 20.09
C VAL A 251 -0.19 13.40 18.74
N GLN A 252 -0.35 14.67 18.45
CA GLN A 252 0.30 15.32 17.30
C GLN A 252 1.24 16.41 17.83
N ALA A 253 2.42 16.51 17.22
CA ALA A 253 3.35 17.59 17.50
C ALA A 253 3.95 18.11 16.20
N THR A 254 4.05 19.44 16.07
CA THR A 254 4.57 20.11 14.88
C THR A 254 5.72 21.04 15.29
N TRP A 255 6.84 20.91 14.62
CA TRP A 255 7.95 21.84 14.68
C TRP A 255 8.03 22.65 13.39
N ASP A 256 8.03 23.97 13.50
CA ASP A 256 8.21 24.86 12.36
C ASP A 256 9.66 24.82 11.86
N GLY A 257 9.84 24.57 10.57
CA GLY A 257 11.15 24.43 9.95
C GLY A 257 11.90 23.15 10.35
N LEU A 258 13.15 23.04 9.91
CA LEU A 258 14.01 21.88 10.13
C LEU A 258 15.16 22.16 11.14
N GLY A 259 15.06 23.21 11.93
CA GLY A 259 16.11 23.57 12.89
C GLY A 259 16.32 22.52 13.99
N ASP A 260 15.23 21.89 14.42
CA ASP A 260 15.22 20.88 15.48
C ASP A 260 15.32 19.44 14.95
N LEU A 261 15.45 19.22 13.63
CA LEU A 261 15.36 17.90 12.98
C LEU A 261 16.27 16.85 13.65
N TYR A 262 17.54 17.18 13.88
CA TYR A 262 18.46 16.23 14.50
C TYR A 262 18.00 15.82 15.91
N GLY A 263 17.60 16.80 16.74
CA GLY A 263 17.16 16.54 18.09
C GLY A 263 15.88 15.70 18.15
N VAL A 264 14.90 16.04 17.31
CA VAL A 264 13.61 15.34 17.21
C VAL A 264 13.82 13.91 16.71
N PHE A 265 14.54 13.71 15.61
CA PHE A 265 14.77 12.41 15.03
C PHE A 265 15.59 11.50 15.97
N GLU A 266 16.66 12.04 16.56
CA GLU A 266 17.50 11.29 17.51
C GLU A 266 16.70 10.87 18.76
N ALA A 267 15.89 11.76 19.31
CA ALA A 267 15.01 11.44 20.45
C ALA A 267 13.97 10.38 20.05
N TRP A 268 13.35 10.51 18.87
CA TRP A 268 12.34 9.58 18.36
C TRP A 268 12.90 8.17 18.17
N GLN A 269 14.02 8.02 17.45
CA GLN A 269 14.60 6.70 17.17
C GLN A 269 15.15 5.99 18.43
N ARG A 270 15.45 6.74 19.50
CA ARG A 270 15.82 6.19 20.80
C ARG A 270 14.63 5.76 21.63
N THR A 271 13.54 6.50 21.55
CA THR A 271 12.39 6.36 22.46
C THR A 271 11.39 5.33 21.91
N VAL A 272 10.84 5.57 20.71
CA VAL A 272 9.66 4.85 20.24
C VAL A 272 9.90 3.37 19.92
N PRO A 273 10.95 2.96 19.20
CA PRO A 273 11.13 1.54 18.85
C PRO A 273 11.29 0.61 20.06
N SER A 274 11.72 1.14 21.21
CA SER A 274 11.93 0.37 22.44
C SER A 274 10.86 0.59 23.50
N ALA A 275 9.90 1.50 23.28
CA ALA A 275 8.81 1.78 24.20
C ALA A 275 7.82 0.61 24.33
N ASP A 276 6.86 0.73 25.26
CA ASP A 276 5.69 -0.16 25.32
C ASP A 276 5.10 -0.34 23.93
N SER A 277 4.79 -1.58 23.54
CA SER A 277 4.29 -1.91 22.19
C SER A 277 2.96 -1.26 21.85
N ARG A 278 2.19 -0.82 22.84
CA ARG A 278 0.95 -0.06 22.64
C ARG A 278 1.18 1.36 22.10
N LEU A 279 2.40 1.88 22.22
CA LEU A 279 2.78 3.17 21.63
C LEU A 279 3.27 2.95 20.20
N GLY A 280 2.50 3.42 19.21
CA GLY A 280 2.92 3.60 17.82
C GLY A 280 3.30 5.05 17.56
N SER A 281 4.15 5.30 16.56
CA SER A 281 4.47 6.68 16.16
C SER A 281 5.12 6.73 14.79
N GLU A 282 4.74 7.76 14.05
CA GLU A 282 5.29 8.16 12.75
C GLU A 282 5.93 9.55 12.88
N LEU A 283 7.00 9.80 12.11
CA LEU A 283 7.50 11.14 11.82
C LEU A 283 7.39 11.40 10.32
N GLU A 284 6.91 12.58 9.96
CA GLU A 284 6.94 13.11 8.61
C GLU A 284 7.83 14.36 8.60
N ILE A 285 8.86 14.35 7.79
CA ILE A 285 9.76 15.48 7.59
C ILE A 285 9.41 16.08 6.23
N HIS A 286 8.88 17.30 6.24
CA HIS A 286 8.59 18.09 5.06
C HIS A 286 9.64 19.19 4.88
N LYS A 287 9.55 19.93 3.78
CA LYS A 287 10.46 21.03 3.46
C LYS A 287 10.50 22.11 4.54
N SER A 288 9.35 22.41 5.15
CA SER A 288 9.16 23.53 6.06
C SER A 288 8.74 23.14 7.48
N GLN A 289 8.57 21.83 7.78
CA GLN A 289 8.10 21.38 9.09
C GLN A 289 8.45 19.93 9.38
N ILE A 290 8.38 19.56 10.66
CA ILE A 290 8.46 18.19 11.15
C ILE A 290 7.14 17.89 11.85
N LEU A 291 6.51 16.77 11.49
CA LEU A 291 5.26 16.29 12.08
C LEU A 291 5.51 14.99 12.83
N LEU A 292 5.07 14.91 14.07
CA LEU A 292 4.97 13.67 14.83
C LEU A 292 3.50 13.32 14.96
N SER A 293 3.15 12.11 14.61
CA SER A 293 1.89 11.46 14.97
C SER A 293 2.21 10.27 15.88
N ALA A 294 1.51 10.16 17.01
CA ALA A 294 1.66 9.04 17.93
C ALA A 294 0.33 8.66 18.55
N TRP A 295 0.18 7.37 18.85
CA TRP A 295 -1.04 6.82 19.44
C TRP A 295 -0.67 5.79 20.51
N LEU A 296 -1.34 5.89 21.64
CA LEU A 296 -1.20 4.93 22.75
C LEU A 296 -2.51 4.17 22.91
N VAL A 297 -2.51 2.90 22.55
CA VAL A 297 -3.67 2.01 22.66
C VAL A 297 -4.06 1.85 24.12
N ASP A 298 -5.36 2.01 24.42
CA ASP A 298 -5.95 1.98 25.78
C ASP A 298 -5.18 2.84 26.79
N GLY A 299 -4.64 3.96 26.31
CA GLY A 299 -3.83 4.87 27.10
C GLY A 299 -4.52 6.19 27.40
N ALA A 300 -4.13 6.82 28.53
CA ALA A 300 -4.54 8.18 28.87
C ALA A 300 -3.64 9.23 28.19
N ALA A 301 -4.17 10.42 27.94
CA ALA A 301 -3.42 11.55 27.38
C ALA A 301 -2.11 11.85 28.13
N ALA A 302 -2.17 11.90 29.47
CA ALA A 302 -0.99 12.14 30.30
C ALA A 302 0.08 11.06 30.14
N GLN A 303 -0.31 9.79 30.06
CA GLN A 303 0.60 8.68 29.86
C GLN A 303 1.30 8.77 28.48
N ALA A 304 0.55 9.05 27.43
CA ALA A 304 1.11 9.23 26.09
C ALA A 304 2.12 10.38 26.05
N THR A 305 1.78 11.52 26.65
CA THR A 305 2.66 12.69 26.75
C THR A 305 3.92 12.39 27.55
N GLU A 306 3.82 11.66 28.67
CA GLU A 306 4.97 11.24 29.48
C GLU A 306 5.93 10.34 28.69
N MET A 307 5.38 9.34 27.97
CA MET A 307 6.19 8.44 27.14
C MET A 307 6.90 9.17 26.00
N LEU A 308 6.31 10.23 25.46
CA LEU A 308 6.86 11.05 24.38
C LEU A 308 7.69 12.25 24.90
N ALA A 309 7.78 12.47 26.20
CA ALA A 309 8.46 13.63 26.78
C ALA A 309 9.90 13.85 26.25
N PRO A 310 10.75 12.80 26.01
CA PRO A 310 12.07 13.02 25.44
C PRO A 310 12.05 13.67 24.05
N ILE A 311 10.98 13.45 23.27
CA ILE A 311 10.83 14.01 21.92
C ILE A 311 10.19 15.39 22.02
N LEU A 312 9.11 15.52 22.80
CA LEU A 312 8.34 16.76 22.94
C LEU A 312 9.13 17.88 23.66
N SER A 313 10.21 17.53 24.38
CA SER A 313 11.11 18.52 25.01
C SER A 313 12.14 19.13 24.06
N VAL A 314 12.24 18.64 22.82
CA VAL A 314 13.14 19.21 21.81
C VAL A 314 12.49 20.43 21.18
N GLY A 315 13.15 21.56 21.21
CA GLY A 315 12.65 22.81 20.65
C GLY A 315 11.35 23.30 21.32
N ARG A 316 10.39 23.72 20.50
CA ARG A 316 9.08 24.22 20.95
C ARG A 316 7.98 23.77 19.98
N PRO A 317 7.60 22.49 20.00
CA PRO A 317 6.52 22.01 19.14
C PRO A 317 5.17 22.60 19.56
N ASP A 318 4.28 22.79 18.58
CA ASP A 318 2.85 22.88 18.84
C ASP A 318 2.30 21.46 19.06
N VAL A 319 1.68 21.23 20.24
CA VAL A 319 1.28 19.89 20.66
C VAL A 319 -0.22 19.82 20.90
N THR A 320 -0.89 18.86 20.27
CA THR A 320 -2.28 18.52 20.56
C THR A 320 -2.37 17.09 21.07
N VAL A 321 -3.27 16.86 22.03
CA VAL A 321 -3.53 15.53 22.60
C VAL A 321 -5.02 15.31 22.68
N GLN A 322 -5.49 14.19 22.16
CA GLN A 322 -6.91 13.79 22.15
C GLN A 322 -7.04 12.34 22.61
N VAL A 323 -8.19 11.99 23.18
CA VAL A 323 -8.54 10.59 23.50
C VAL A 323 -9.88 10.29 22.83
N GLY A 324 -9.96 9.18 22.11
CA GLY A 324 -11.17 8.85 21.37
C GLY A 324 -11.10 7.50 20.67
N ASN A 325 -12.08 7.28 19.81
CA ASN A 325 -12.21 6.06 19.02
C ASN A 325 -11.21 6.07 17.85
N TRP A 326 -10.60 4.92 17.58
CA TRP A 326 -9.64 4.77 16.48
C TRP A 326 -10.26 5.10 15.11
N GLY A 327 -11.50 4.63 14.85
CA GLY A 327 -12.18 4.89 13.57
C GLY A 327 -12.38 6.37 13.29
N ASP A 328 -12.70 7.17 14.31
CA ASP A 328 -12.89 8.61 14.18
C ASP A 328 -11.57 9.33 13.88
N PHE A 329 -10.49 8.98 14.58
CA PHE A 329 -9.15 9.53 14.30
C PHE A 329 -8.68 9.15 12.90
N PHE A 330 -8.82 7.89 12.52
CA PHE A 330 -8.42 7.41 11.21
C PHE A 330 -9.19 8.15 10.10
N ALA A 331 -10.52 8.26 10.23
CA ALA A 331 -11.34 8.96 9.26
C ALA A 331 -11.04 10.47 9.19
N GLY A 332 -10.79 11.09 10.36
CA GLY A 332 -10.46 12.53 10.45
C GLY A 332 -9.10 12.89 9.83
N ALA A 333 -8.17 11.94 9.77
CA ALA A 333 -6.84 12.14 9.20
C ALA A 333 -6.80 12.00 7.65
N GLN A 334 -7.88 11.52 7.00
CA GLN A 334 -7.86 11.28 5.56
C GLN A 334 -7.96 12.58 4.73
N VAL A 335 -7.12 12.67 3.70
CA VAL A 335 -7.18 13.75 2.71
C VAL A 335 -8.07 13.31 1.55
N PRO A 336 -9.03 14.17 1.10
CA PRO A 336 -9.82 13.85 -0.09
C PRO A 336 -8.93 13.70 -1.33
N LEU A 337 -9.16 12.67 -2.13
CA LEU A 337 -8.39 12.35 -3.33
C LEU A 337 -8.18 13.57 -4.27
N ALA A 338 -9.19 14.42 -4.41
CA ALA A 338 -9.09 15.60 -5.26
C ALA A 338 -8.11 16.69 -4.75
N GLN A 339 -7.65 16.57 -3.51
CA GLN A 339 -6.69 17.48 -2.87
C GLN A 339 -5.27 16.88 -2.82
N GLU A 340 -5.12 15.60 -3.21
CA GLU A 340 -3.82 14.96 -3.27
C GLU A 340 -3.08 15.29 -4.56
N PRO A 341 -1.72 15.32 -4.54
CA PRO A 341 -0.91 15.40 -5.75
C PRO A 341 -1.27 14.30 -6.76
N ALA A 342 -1.09 14.61 -8.06
CA ALA A 342 -1.41 13.67 -9.13
C ALA A 342 -0.37 12.55 -9.24
N ASN A 343 0.89 12.90 -9.07
CA ASN A 343 2.03 12.03 -9.34
C ASN A 343 2.86 11.86 -8.07
N TRP A 344 3.34 10.65 -7.89
CA TRP A 344 4.20 10.29 -6.79
C TRP A 344 5.36 9.40 -7.25
N LYS A 345 6.50 9.55 -6.63
CA LYS A 345 7.61 8.59 -6.71
C LYS A 345 8.12 8.30 -5.32
N PHE A 346 8.16 6.99 -4.99
CA PHE A 346 8.59 6.53 -3.68
C PHE A 346 9.84 5.67 -3.75
N PHE A 347 10.62 5.71 -2.67
CA PHE A 347 11.66 4.74 -2.34
C PHE A 347 11.49 4.34 -0.89
N SER A 348 11.54 3.04 -0.63
CA SER A 348 11.38 2.48 0.71
C SER A 348 12.68 1.87 1.22
N GLU A 349 12.84 1.88 2.55
CA GLU A 349 13.99 1.30 3.21
C GLU A 349 13.60 0.77 4.59
N PHE A 350 14.33 -0.24 5.08
CA PHE A 350 14.27 -0.70 6.45
C PHE A 350 15.59 -0.36 7.15
N VAL A 351 15.49 0.13 8.37
CA VAL A 351 16.63 0.60 9.15
C VAL A 351 16.77 -0.27 10.39
N LYS A 352 17.89 -0.97 10.53
CA LYS A 352 18.15 -1.90 11.65
C LYS A 352 18.91 -1.25 12.79
N GLU A 353 19.70 -0.24 12.50
CA GLU A 353 20.48 0.50 13.48
C GLU A 353 20.08 1.97 13.46
N ARG A 354 20.26 2.66 14.59
CA ARG A 354 19.95 4.09 14.66
C ARG A 354 20.78 4.88 13.67
N PHE A 355 20.16 5.79 12.96
CA PHE A 355 20.86 6.72 12.09
C PHE A 355 21.86 7.56 12.86
N PRO A 356 23.13 7.62 12.42
CA PRO A 356 24.08 8.58 12.92
C PRO A 356 23.69 9.99 12.48
N LYS A 357 24.25 11.00 13.17
CA LYS A 357 24.00 12.41 12.82
C LYS A 357 24.12 12.70 11.31
N LYS A 358 25.12 12.12 10.65
CA LYS A 358 25.35 12.32 9.21
C LYS A 358 24.16 11.86 8.35
N ALA A 359 23.48 10.76 8.70
CA ALA A 359 22.29 10.32 7.96
C ALA A 359 21.13 11.29 8.16
N ILE A 360 20.93 11.80 9.40
CA ILE A 360 19.88 12.79 9.69
C ILE A 360 20.19 14.13 9.01
N ASP A 361 21.45 14.54 8.92
CA ASP A 361 21.88 15.73 8.17
C ASP A 361 21.56 15.58 6.66
N ILE A 362 21.78 14.40 6.07
CA ILE A 362 21.38 14.08 4.68
C ILE A 362 19.88 14.29 4.50
N ILE A 363 19.05 13.75 5.41
CA ILE A 363 17.59 13.96 5.36
C ILE A 363 17.28 15.45 5.34
N GLY A 364 17.85 16.22 6.27
CA GLY A 364 17.64 17.66 6.33
C GLY A 364 18.06 18.41 5.07
N ASP A 365 19.18 18.01 4.45
CA ASP A 365 19.69 18.66 3.23
C ASP A 365 18.76 18.38 2.04
N PHE A 366 18.32 17.14 1.86
CA PHE A 366 17.37 16.78 0.79
C PHE A 366 16.01 17.43 1.00
N MET A 367 15.48 17.43 2.24
CA MET A 367 14.18 18.02 2.51
C MET A 367 14.14 19.54 2.31
N ARG A 368 15.20 20.26 2.68
CA ARG A 368 15.30 21.71 2.35
C ARG A 368 15.24 22.00 0.85
N ASN A 369 15.68 21.05 0.03
CA ASN A 369 15.71 21.12 -1.43
C ASN A 369 14.61 20.26 -2.08
N ALA A 370 13.59 19.84 -1.35
CA ALA A 370 12.50 19.04 -1.88
C ALA A 370 11.78 19.76 -3.05
N PRO A 371 11.34 19.01 -4.07
CA PRO A 371 10.73 19.61 -5.28
C PRO A 371 9.41 20.33 -4.97
N THR A 372 8.67 19.89 -3.97
CA THR A 372 7.38 20.48 -3.54
C THR A 372 7.26 20.45 -2.02
N GLU A 373 6.25 21.12 -1.46
CA GLU A 373 5.94 21.08 -0.01
C GLU A 373 5.32 19.75 0.41
N GLU A 374 4.64 19.05 -0.52
CA GLU A 374 4.02 17.74 -0.29
C GLU A 374 5.03 16.59 -0.28
N SER A 375 6.23 16.81 -0.85
CA SER A 375 7.31 15.84 -0.77
C SER A 375 7.77 15.64 0.67
N ASN A 376 8.07 14.40 1.06
CA ASN A 376 8.40 14.09 2.44
C ASN A 376 9.46 12.99 2.59
N TYR A 377 10.03 12.92 3.77
CA TYR A 377 10.68 11.73 4.31
C TYR A 377 9.83 11.22 5.49
N PHE A 378 9.26 10.04 5.33
CA PHE A 378 8.38 9.41 6.30
C PHE A 378 9.11 8.30 7.05
N VAL A 379 8.88 8.16 8.36
CA VAL A 379 9.32 7.00 9.12
C VAL A 379 8.23 6.48 10.04
N ASP A 380 8.13 5.14 10.14
CA ASP A 380 7.22 4.44 11.05
C ASP A 380 8.02 3.51 11.97
N ALA A 381 7.77 3.60 13.28
CA ALA A 381 8.50 2.86 14.29
C ALA A 381 8.16 1.37 14.24
N PHE A 382 9.20 0.54 14.23
CA PHE A 382 9.09 -0.91 14.36
C PHE A 382 9.34 -1.39 15.80
N GLY A 383 9.47 -2.69 15.99
CA GLY A 383 9.58 -3.31 17.30
C GLY A 383 8.26 -3.92 17.78
N GLY A 384 8.10 -4.10 19.08
CA GLY A 384 6.86 -4.64 19.65
C GLY A 384 6.43 -5.98 19.03
N ALA A 385 5.17 -6.06 18.58
CA ALA A 385 4.58 -7.27 18.00
C ALA A 385 5.16 -7.66 16.63
N ILE A 386 5.71 -6.72 15.86
CA ILE A 386 6.32 -7.00 14.54
C ILE A 386 7.44 -8.04 14.65
N LYS A 387 8.19 -8.04 15.76
CA LYS A 387 9.30 -8.99 15.98
C LYS A 387 8.86 -10.45 16.11
N ARG A 388 7.58 -10.72 16.27
CA ARG A 388 7.03 -12.07 16.46
C ARG A 388 6.32 -12.52 15.18
N GLU A 389 6.74 -13.64 14.63
CA GLU A 389 6.00 -14.26 13.53
C GLU A 389 4.69 -14.91 14.03
N PRO A 390 3.60 -14.81 13.28
CA PRO A 390 2.36 -15.50 13.61
C PRO A 390 2.50 -17.02 13.37
N PRO A 391 1.54 -17.84 13.87
CA PRO A 391 1.50 -19.26 13.56
C PRO A 391 1.55 -19.52 12.05
N GLY A 392 2.40 -20.45 11.62
CA GLY A 392 2.65 -20.75 10.21
C GLY A 392 3.66 -19.84 9.52
N GLY A 393 4.10 -18.76 10.17
CA GLY A 393 5.05 -17.78 9.64
C GLY A 393 4.52 -16.94 8.50
N THR A 394 5.40 -16.13 7.90
CA THR A 394 5.07 -15.17 6.83
C THR A 394 6.23 -15.02 5.84
N ALA A 395 5.94 -14.58 4.63
CA ALA A 395 6.96 -14.19 3.65
C ALA A 395 7.61 -12.83 3.99
N PHE A 396 6.95 -11.98 4.80
CA PHE A 396 7.51 -10.69 5.22
C PHE A 396 8.85 -10.86 5.95
N ALA A 397 9.90 -10.16 5.50
CA ALA A 397 11.28 -10.44 5.91
C ALA A 397 11.84 -9.49 6.98
N HIS A 398 11.35 -8.25 7.09
CA HIS A 398 12.05 -7.15 7.77
C HIS A 398 11.62 -6.95 9.23
N ARG A 399 11.51 -8.05 10.01
CA ARG A 399 11.00 -8.01 11.38
C ARG A 399 11.98 -7.48 12.41
N ASP A 400 13.27 -7.48 12.08
CA ASP A 400 14.36 -7.00 12.92
C ASP A 400 14.68 -5.51 12.75
N ALA A 401 13.97 -4.83 11.85
CA ALA A 401 14.11 -3.40 11.66
C ALA A 401 13.77 -2.61 12.94
N LEU A 402 14.45 -1.49 13.13
CA LEU A 402 14.18 -0.50 14.15
C LEU A 402 13.02 0.42 13.73
N PHE A 403 13.02 0.81 12.45
CA PHE A 403 11.95 1.57 11.82
C PHE A 403 11.95 1.33 10.30
N TYR A 404 10.83 1.64 9.70
CA TYR A 404 10.63 1.77 8.26
C TYR A 404 10.88 3.22 7.85
N GLY A 405 11.51 3.45 6.71
CA GLY A 405 11.72 4.74 6.10
C GLY A 405 11.19 4.79 4.67
N GLU A 406 10.68 5.96 4.26
CA GLU A 406 10.15 6.18 2.92
C GLU A 406 10.47 7.60 2.44
N ILE A 407 11.03 7.69 1.24
CA ILE A 407 11.25 8.94 0.53
C ILE A 407 10.10 9.11 -0.45
N GLY A 408 9.31 10.16 -0.33
CA GLY A 408 8.20 10.47 -1.21
C GLY A 408 8.37 11.81 -1.92
N ALA A 409 8.44 11.81 -3.26
CA ALA A 409 8.23 13.02 -4.03
C ALA A 409 6.81 13.05 -4.59
N ALA A 410 6.13 14.19 -4.40
CA ALA A 410 4.77 14.44 -4.82
C ALA A 410 4.71 15.67 -5.71
N TRP A 411 3.96 15.61 -6.82
CA TRP A 411 3.82 16.77 -7.71
C TRP A 411 2.59 16.69 -8.61
N GLY A 412 2.26 17.81 -9.23
CA GLY A 412 1.22 17.93 -10.23
C GLY A 412 -0.19 17.95 -9.67
N THR A 413 -1.14 18.33 -10.53
CA THR A 413 -2.57 18.41 -10.19
C THR A 413 -3.32 17.29 -10.88
N ARG A 414 -4.22 16.61 -10.17
CA ARG A 414 -5.01 15.50 -10.70
C ARG A 414 -5.86 15.92 -11.90
N SER A 415 -5.87 15.08 -12.91
CA SER A 415 -6.59 15.29 -14.16
C SER A 415 -7.28 13.99 -14.60
N THR A 416 -8.36 14.11 -15.36
CA THR A 416 -8.99 12.99 -16.06
C THR A 416 -8.19 12.54 -17.29
N GLN A 417 -7.13 13.26 -17.66
CA GLN A 417 -6.22 12.94 -18.76
C GLN A 417 -4.78 12.84 -18.25
N PRO A 418 -4.43 11.79 -17.49
CA PRO A 418 -3.07 11.58 -17.03
C PRO A 418 -2.12 11.34 -18.19
N GLY A 419 -0.84 11.68 -18.04
CA GLY A 419 0.20 11.48 -19.05
C GLY A 419 0.52 12.71 -19.90
N VAL A 420 -0.08 13.87 -19.66
CA VAL A 420 0.49 15.14 -20.09
C VAL A 420 1.67 15.43 -19.18
N GLY A 421 2.89 15.34 -19.72
CA GLY A 421 4.14 15.42 -18.93
C GLY A 421 4.18 16.67 -18.06
N ASP A 422 4.14 16.48 -16.74
CA ASP A 422 4.35 17.55 -15.79
C ASP A 422 5.84 17.96 -15.83
N PRO A 423 6.18 19.25 -15.90
CA PRO A 423 7.56 19.72 -16.00
C PRO A 423 8.45 19.35 -14.80
N LEU A 424 7.84 19.08 -13.63
CA LEU A 424 8.58 18.66 -12.43
C LEU A 424 8.94 17.17 -12.41
N THR A 425 8.38 16.36 -13.31
CA THR A 425 8.56 14.89 -13.28
C THR A 425 10.02 14.47 -13.23
N SER A 426 10.85 14.99 -14.14
CA SER A 426 12.28 14.63 -14.19
C SER A 426 13.03 15.07 -12.93
N GLN A 427 12.73 16.25 -12.40
CA GLN A 427 13.35 16.77 -11.18
C GLN A 427 12.93 15.94 -9.95
N ALA A 428 11.64 15.62 -9.81
CA ALA A 428 11.12 14.86 -8.69
C ALA A 428 11.68 13.43 -8.66
N GLN A 429 11.73 12.76 -9.82
CA GLN A 429 12.34 11.43 -9.95
C GLN A 429 13.84 11.42 -9.67
N ALA A 430 14.59 12.41 -10.16
CA ALA A 430 16.01 12.53 -9.87
C ALA A 430 16.26 12.78 -8.39
N TRP A 431 15.51 13.69 -7.77
CA TRP A 431 15.60 13.99 -6.33
C TRP A 431 15.38 12.75 -5.46
N THR A 432 14.33 11.94 -5.72
CA THR A 432 14.09 10.72 -4.95
C THR A 432 15.19 9.69 -5.13
N ALA A 433 15.72 9.52 -6.34
CA ALA A 433 16.77 8.56 -6.63
C ALA A 433 18.10 8.96 -5.95
N GLU A 434 18.49 10.24 -6.01
CA GLU A 434 19.69 10.78 -5.37
C GLU A 434 19.59 10.69 -3.84
N PHE A 435 18.41 10.99 -3.29
CA PHE A 435 18.15 10.90 -1.85
C PHE A 435 18.28 9.45 -1.36
N SER A 436 17.63 8.50 -2.04
CA SER A 436 17.76 7.07 -1.73
C SER A 436 19.20 6.59 -1.83
N GLN A 437 19.94 7.02 -2.85
CA GLN A 437 21.36 6.70 -3.00
C GLN A 437 22.20 7.24 -1.83
N ALA A 438 21.92 8.44 -1.36
CA ALA A 438 22.63 9.05 -0.23
C ALA A 438 22.38 8.34 1.10
N LEU A 439 21.15 7.81 1.32
CA LEU A 439 20.80 7.04 2.53
C LEU A 439 21.16 5.56 2.45
N ARG A 440 21.43 5.00 1.28
CA ARG A 440 21.74 3.58 1.07
C ARG A 440 22.79 2.99 2.03
N PRO A 441 23.87 3.71 2.46
CA PRO A 441 24.82 3.16 3.43
C PRO A 441 24.27 2.90 4.82
N TYR A 442 23.06 3.40 5.14
CA TYR A 442 22.43 3.35 6.45
C TYR A 442 21.14 2.53 6.46
N ALA A 443 20.69 2.05 5.30
CA ALA A 443 19.44 1.34 5.11
C ALA A 443 19.68 -0.09 4.62
N ASP A 444 18.71 -0.98 4.87
CA ASP A 444 18.74 -2.38 4.50
C ASP A 444 17.37 -2.79 3.93
N GLY A 445 17.36 -3.52 2.81
CA GLY A 445 16.14 -4.00 2.20
C GLY A 445 15.24 -2.92 1.60
N ALA A 446 14.04 -3.35 1.21
CA ALA A 446 12.98 -2.51 0.69
C ALA A 446 11.60 -3.15 0.93
N TYR A 447 10.53 -2.37 0.81
CA TYR A 447 9.17 -2.83 1.04
C TYR A 447 8.45 -3.14 -0.29
N VAL A 448 7.91 -4.35 -0.41
CA VAL A 448 7.25 -4.80 -1.66
C VAL A 448 6.00 -3.99 -2.02
N ASN A 449 5.32 -3.37 -1.04
CA ASN A 449 4.20 -2.48 -1.31
C ASN A 449 4.63 -1.07 -1.76
N VAL A 450 5.90 -0.75 -1.59
CA VAL A 450 6.53 0.49 -2.08
C VAL A 450 7.70 0.10 -2.99
N PRO A 451 7.38 -0.48 -4.15
CA PRO A 451 8.37 -1.01 -5.07
C PRO A 451 9.12 0.11 -5.80
N ASN A 452 10.25 -0.28 -6.40
CA ASN A 452 10.98 0.58 -7.30
C ASN A 452 11.48 -0.23 -8.51
N ILE A 453 10.99 0.10 -9.70
CA ILE A 453 11.36 -0.57 -10.94
C ILE A 453 12.85 -0.51 -11.24
N GLY A 454 13.54 0.54 -10.79
CA GLY A 454 15.00 0.71 -10.97
C GLY A 454 15.86 -0.20 -10.09
N MET A 455 15.28 -0.92 -9.13
CA MET A 455 16.02 -1.77 -8.18
C MET A 455 16.48 -3.06 -8.85
N GLN A 456 17.79 -3.28 -8.95
CA GLN A 456 18.38 -4.44 -9.63
C GLN A 456 18.24 -5.74 -8.83
N GLU A 457 18.41 -5.70 -7.49
CA GLU A 457 18.38 -6.87 -6.61
C GLU A 457 17.09 -6.89 -5.75
N TRP A 458 15.96 -6.53 -6.35
CA TRP A 458 14.68 -6.40 -5.65
C TRP A 458 14.26 -7.68 -4.92
N GLN A 459 14.57 -8.85 -5.48
CA GLN A 459 14.24 -10.15 -4.88
C GLN A 459 14.84 -10.28 -3.47
N THR A 460 16.11 -9.95 -3.36
CA THR A 460 16.84 -9.99 -2.08
C THR A 460 16.42 -8.85 -1.17
N ALA A 461 16.18 -7.67 -1.74
CA ALA A 461 15.75 -6.50 -0.98
C ALA A 461 14.38 -6.69 -0.33
N TYR A 462 13.41 -7.34 -1.01
CA TYR A 462 12.07 -7.56 -0.47
C TYR A 462 11.99 -8.75 0.48
N TRP A 463 12.64 -9.89 0.16
CA TRP A 463 12.40 -11.14 0.88
C TRP A 463 13.66 -11.86 1.38
N GLY A 464 14.84 -11.46 0.91
CA GLY A 464 16.06 -12.25 1.08
C GLY A 464 16.06 -13.54 0.24
N SER A 465 17.23 -14.06 -0.07
CA SER A 465 17.41 -15.15 -1.03
C SER A 465 16.65 -16.44 -0.63
N GLN A 466 16.64 -16.81 0.65
CA GLN A 466 15.99 -18.05 1.09
C GLN A 466 14.46 -18.01 0.96
N ARG A 467 13.82 -16.88 1.38
CA ARG A 467 12.37 -16.70 1.22
C ARG A 467 11.99 -16.62 -0.24
N PHE A 468 12.79 -15.91 -1.05
CA PHE A 468 12.54 -15.81 -2.48
C PHE A 468 12.54 -17.17 -3.20
N GLU A 469 13.50 -18.04 -2.92
CA GLU A 469 13.51 -19.39 -3.47
C GLU A 469 12.33 -20.26 -2.99
N ARG A 470 11.86 -20.07 -1.76
CA ARG A 470 10.61 -20.71 -1.29
C ARG A 470 9.40 -20.17 -2.06
N LEU A 471 9.31 -18.86 -2.28
CA LEU A 471 8.24 -18.23 -3.04
C LEU A 471 8.19 -18.73 -4.48
N ARG A 472 9.33 -18.90 -5.15
CA ARG A 472 9.41 -19.47 -6.49
C ARG A 472 8.84 -20.89 -6.57
N ARG A 473 9.14 -21.75 -5.57
CA ARG A 473 8.56 -23.10 -5.49
C ARG A 473 7.05 -23.08 -5.28
N ILE A 474 6.54 -22.17 -4.45
CA ILE A 474 5.11 -21.98 -4.24
C ILE A 474 4.46 -21.47 -5.52
N LYS A 475 5.09 -20.53 -6.21
CA LYS A 475 4.64 -20.03 -7.52
C LYS A 475 4.52 -21.17 -8.54
N ALA A 476 5.52 -22.04 -8.66
CA ALA A 476 5.50 -23.19 -9.54
C ALA A 476 4.35 -24.19 -9.25
N LYS A 477 3.90 -24.26 -7.98
CA LYS A 477 2.76 -25.10 -7.56
C LYS A 477 1.41 -24.49 -7.95
N TYR A 478 1.21 -23.19 -7.74
CA TYR A 478 -0.11 -22.54 -7.88
C TYR A 478 -0.28 -21.78 -9.21
N ASP A 479 0.81 -21.40 -9.85
CA ASP A 479 0.81 -20.74 -11.17
C ASP A 479 2.02 -21.20 -12.01
N PRO A 480 2.06 -22.48 -12.37
CA PRO A 480 3.21 -23.05 -13.10
C PRO A 480 3.43 -22.43 -14.48
N HIS A 481 2.39 -21.86 -15.10
CA HIS A 481 2.45 -21.21 -16.40
C HIS A 481 2.74 -19.71 -16.33
N ASN A 482 3.01 -19.18 -15.12
CA ASN A 482 3.29 -17.77 -14.89
C ASN A 482 2.23 -16.83 -15.48
N VAL A 483 0.96 -17.17 -15.26
CA VAL A 483 -0.21 -16.37 -15.70
C VAL A 483 -0.22 -15.01 -15.04
N PHE A 484 0.15 -14.97 -13.75
CA PHE A 484 0.30 -13.73 -12.98
C PHE A 484 1.73 -13.24 -13.08
N GLN A 485 1.97 -12.29 -13.97
CA GLN A 485 3.29 -11.73 -14.20
C GLN A 485 3.22 -10.20 -14.37
N TYR A 486 4.21 -9.52 -13.83
CA TYR A 486 4.51 -8.11 -13.98
C TYR A 486 6.02 -7.92 -13.74
N GLU A 487 6.53 -6.70 -13.81
CA GLU A 487 7.96 -6.40 -13.92
C GLU A 487 8.81 -6.98 -12.77
N GLN A 488 8.31 -6.94 -11.53
CA GLN A 488 8.98 -7.54 -10.35
C GLN A 488 8.15 -8.68 -9.73
N SER A 489 7.35 -9.38 -10.54
CA SER A 489 6.64 -10.56 -10.09
C SER A 489 7.57 -11.75 -9.84
N ILE A 490 7.15 -12.64 -8.95
CA ILE A 490 7.90 -13.85 -8.60
C ILE A 490 7.76 -14.87 -9.75
N PRO A 491 8.85 -15.24 -10.45
CA PRO A 491 8.80 -16.27 -11.47
C PRO A 491 8.73 -17.67 -10.83
N PRO A 492 8.10 -18.67 -11.48
CA PRO A 492 8.12 -20.06 -11.00
C PRO A 492 9.55 -20.61 -10.94
N ALA A 493 9.80 -21.52 -9.99
CA ALA A 493 11.05 -22.27 -9.99
C ALA A 493 11.13 -23.14 -11.25
N SER A 494 12.34 -23.26 -11.82
CA SER A 494 12.60 -24.23 -12.89
C SER A 494 12.49 -25.65 -12.32
N HIS A 495 11.88 -26.54 -13.08
CA HIS A 495 11.82 -27.98 -12.76
C HIS A 495 13.17 -28.62 -12.81
#